data_4f5b5c500fc8e977d93820741db69998
#
_entry.id   4f5b5c500fc8e977d93820741db69998
#
_cell.length_a   1.000
_cell.length_b   1.000
_cell.length_c   1.000
_cell.angle_alpha   90.00
_cell.angle_beta   90.00
_cell.angle_gamma   90.00
#
_symmetry.space_group_name_H-M   'P 1'
#
loop_
_entity.id
_entity.type
_entity.pdbx_description
1 polymer ?
#
loop_
_entity_poly.entity_id
_entity_poly.type
_entity_poly.pdbx_seq_one_letter_code
_entity_poly.pdbx_strand_id
1 'polypeptide(L)'
;MKNNIYICTTQYHLFNIVNIIHGFYQEDRNYLIVLDCIPTLVNRIYEQAIKADLFEKVIIVEVGQIKGNFKSYLSSIRRILFPKNIKMILENPDRVFISGTEIYSRIIAFNFLKNPNTKLFYYEDGMESYDTLLNRQVTNRSNRILKMRFGYYLIERCVAIYVYKPEYVSGNKYEIPVKKIPTIAVGGSWAIELKKIFGRASEIFPREKIIYFDAWFNSDKARNENRKIVSSIISIFGEKLIVKPHPSNLKEWSKIKNVKVFESVTTFETLCLTENINDKTLISMFSTACILPKMIFNEEPRIILTYRLYKKYCNEWKKFDTLFENVKNDYADKQKFIILNDARELDNIKLSGKYVKNN
;
A
#
# COMPACT_ATOMS: atom_id res chain seq x y z
N MET A 1 12.99 -2.46 27.48
CA MET A 1 13.40 -2.57 26.08
C MET A 1 12.97 -3.92 25.57
N LYS A 2 12.13 -3.98 24.53
CA LYS A 2 11.60 -5.22 23.95
C LYS A 2 12.19 -5.43 22.56
N ASN A 3 12.15 -6.70 22.11
CA ASN A 3 12.67 -7.07 20.81
C ASN A 3 11.51 -7.18 19.81
N ASN A 4 11.51 -6.34 18.79
CA ASN A 4 10.48 -6.28 17.76
C ASN A 4 11.04 -6.75 16.42
N ILE A 5 10.33 -7.62 15.72
CA ILE A 5 10.64 -8.00 14.34
C ILE A 5 9.57 -7.46 13.42
N TYR A 6 9.98 -6.76 12.38
CA TYR A 6 9.14 -6.28 11.31
C TYR A 6 9.45 -7.04 10.02
N ILE A 7 8.41 -7.45 9.28
CA ILE A 7 8.56 -8.18 8.01
C ILE A 7 8.01 -7.31 6.89
N CYS A 8 8.87 -6.95 5.94
CA CYS A 8 8.63 -5.97 4.89
C CYS A 8 8.78 -6.58 3.49
N THR A 9 7.93 -6.20 2.53
CA THR A 9 8.00 -6.63 1.13
C THR A 9 7.99 -5.48 0.13
N THR A 10 7.52 -4.29 0.54
CA THR A 10 7.40 -3.12 -0.32
C THR A 10 7.93 -1.87 0.37
N GLN A 11 8.18 -0.81 -0.40
CA GLN A 11 8.56 0.49 0.14
C GLN A 11 7.45 1.10 1.02
N TYR A 12 6.18 0.87 0.66
CA TYR A 12 5.04 1.29 1.47
C TYR A 12 5.02 0.61 2.84
N HIS A 13 5.35 -0.70 2.87
CA HIS A 13 5.50 -1.41 4.15
C HIS A 13 6.60 -0.79 5.02
N LEU A 14 7.77 -0.51 4.45
CA LEU A 14 8.85 0.13 5.19
C LEU A 14 8.46 1.51 5.70
N PHE A 15 7.76 2.30 4.88
CA PHE A 15 7.23 3.61 5.27
C PHE A 15 6.32 3.52 6.50
N ASN A 16 5.39 2.56 6.50
CA ASN A 16 4.49 2.33 7.63
C ASN A 16 5.24 1.84 8.87
N ILE A 17 6.19 0.93 8.70
CA ILE A 17 7.03 0.41 9.79
C ILE A 17 7.82 1.53 10.46
N VAL A 18 8.49 2.38 9.68
CA VAL A 18 9.27 3.51 10.19
C VAL A 18 8.37 4.48 10.97
N ASN A 19 7.16 4.75 10.46
CA ASN A 19 6.21 5.61 11.16
C ASN A 19 5.65 4.97 12.45
N ILE A 20 5.44 3.66 12.46
CA ILE A 20 5.02 2.89 13.66
C ILE A 20 6.14 2.90 14.71
N ILE A 21 7.39 2.68 14.31
CA ILE A 21 8.54 2.73 15.24
C ILE A 21 8.65 4.11 15.84
N HIS A 22 8.62 5.15 14.99
CA HIS A 22 8.68 6.54 15.45
C HIS A 22 7.57 6.89 16.45
N GLY A 23 6.35 6.40 16.24
CA GLY A 23 5.22 6.70 17.10
C GLY A 23 5.15 5.90 18.40
N PHE A 24 5.74 4.67 18.45
CA PHE A 24 5.45 3.75 19.54
C PHE A 24 6.63 2.94 20.07
N TYR A 25 7.73 2.80 19.30
CA TYR A 25 8.75 1.78 19.60
C TYR A 25 10.19 2.28 19.40
N GLN A 26 10.45 3.58 19.54
CA GLN A 26 11.80 4.15 19.38
C GLN A 26 12.79 3.60 20.42
N GLU A 27 12.32 3.36 21.64
CA GLU A 27 13.14 2.88 22.76
C GLU A 27 13.32 1.35 22.75
N ASP A 28 12.69 0.65 21.81
CA ASP A 28 12.79 -0.80 21.70
C ASP A 28 13.88 -1.21 20.70
N ARG A 29 14.34 -2.45 20.77
CA ARG A 29 15.24 -3.03 19.77
C ARG A 29 14.43 -3.50 18.58
N ASN A 30 14.65 -2.87 17.44
CA ASN A 30 13.88 -3.14 16.23
C ASN A 30 14.74 -3.88 15.20
N TYR A 31 14.20 -4.93 14.62
CA TYR A 31 14.83 -5.77 13.61
C TYR A 31 13.96 -5.83 12.37
N LEU A 32 14.56 -5.75 11.19
CA LEU A 32 13.83 -5.79 9.92
C LEU A 32 14.19 -7.02 9.09
N ILE A 33 13.18 -7.72 8.62
CA ILE A 33 13.27 -8.75 7.59
C ILE A 33 12.67 -8.20 6.30
N VAL A 34 13.50 -8.06 5.27
CA VAL A 34 13.08 -7.68 3.93
C VAL A 34 12.94 -8.95 3.09
N LEU A 35 11.76 -9.20 2.54
CA LEU A 35 11.52 -10.33 1.64
C LEU A 35 11.72 -9.90 0.19
N ASP A 36 12.46 -10.67 -0.59
CA ASP A 36 12.75 -10.38 -2.00
C ASP A 36 11.59 -10.78 -2.96
N CYS A 37 10.35 -10.62 -2.53
CA CYS A 37 9.18 -10.87 -3.37
C CYS A 37 9.20 -10.05 -4.67
N ILE A 38 9.83 -8.87 -4.64
CA ILE A 38 10.03 -7.98 -5.79
C ILE A 38 11.52 -7.63 -5.87
N PRO A 39 12.34 -8.44 -6.57
CA PRO A 39 13.80 -8.30 -6.58
C PRO A 39 14.31 -6.92 -6.99
N THR A 40 13.59 -6.22 -7.86
CA THR A 40 13.96 -4.85 -8.30
C THR A 40 13.83 -3.79 -7.21
N LEU A 41 13.11 -4.07 -6.14
CA LEU A 41 12.88 -3.13 -5.02
C LEU A 41 13.68 -3.48 -3.77
N VAL A 42 14.18 -4.70 -3.63
CA VAL A 42 14.77 -5.20 -2.38
C VAL A 42 15.99 -4.38 -1.94
N ASN A 43 16.90 -4.07 -2.86
CA ASN A 43 18.10 -3.29 -2.54
C ASN A 43 17.73 -1.87 -2.07
N ARG A 44 16.75 -1.26 -2.72
CA ARG A 44 16.27 0.06 -2.34
C ARG A 44 15.61 0.07 -0.96
N ILE A 45 14.79 -0.94 -0.65
CA ILE A 45 14.18 -1.09 0.67
C ILE A 45 15.27 -1.25 1.73
N TYR A 46 16.30 -2.05 1.43
CA TYR A 46 17.43 -2.25 2.32
C TYR A 46 18.21 -0.95 2.58
N GLU A 47 18.57 -0.21 1.52
CA GLU A 47 19.25 1.08 1.63
C GLU A 47 18.44 2.11 2.44
N GLN A 48 17.12 2.17 2.20
CA GLN A 48 16.22 3.04 2.95
C GLN A 48 16.11 2.63 4.43
N ALA A 49 16.10 1.33 4.71
CA ALA A 49 16.08 0.81 6.08
C ALA A 49 17.37 1.15 6.84
N ILE A 50 18.52 1.01 6.20
CA ILE A 50 19.82 1.42 6.80
C ILE A 50 19.82 2.93 7.04
N LYS A 51 19.33 3.72 6.08
CA LYS A 51 19.29 5.18 6.18
C LYS A 51 18.34 5.68 7.26
N ALA A 52 17.31 4.90 7.60
CA ALA A 52 16.37 5.23 8.68
C ALA A 52 17.02 5.19 10.07
N ASP A 53 18.09 4.41 10.24
CA ASP A 53 18.83 4.24 11.50
C ASP A 53 17.95 3.89 12.72
N LEU A 54 16.91 3.05 12.45
CA LEU A 54 15.95 2.61 13.45
C LEU A 54 16.04 1.10 13.75
N PHE A 55 16.92 0.39 13.06
CA PHE A 55 17.00 -1.07 13.14
C PHE A 55 18.38 -1.52 13.62
N GLU A 56 18.41 -2.33 14.65
CA GLU A 56 19.63 -3.02 15.13
C GLU A 56 20.24 -3.90 14.03
N LYS A 57 19.36 -4.51 13.21
CA LYS A 57 19.76 -5.36 12.09
C LYS A 57 18.70 -5.39 11.00
N VAL A 58 19.15 -5.32 9.76
CA VAL A 58 18.34 -5.51 8.56
C VAL A 58 18.80 -6.76 7.83
N ILE A 59 17.89 -7.66 7.48
CA ILE A 59 18.19 -8.91 6.80
C ILE A 59 17.32 -9.05 5.55
N ILE A 60 17.93 -9.45 4.45
CA ILE A 60 17.24 -9.84 3.24
C ILE A 60 17.03 -11.36 3.29
N VAL A 61 15.79 -11.79 3.08
CA VAL A 61 15.41 -13.20 2.96
C VAL A 61 14.97 -13.48 1.53
N GLU A 62 15.72 -14.32 0.85
CA GLU A 62 15.41 -14.78 -0.49
C GLU A 62 14.24 -15.76 -0.44
N VAL A 63 13.11 -15.34 -0.98
CA VAL A 63 11.91 -16.19 -1.09
C VAL A 63 11.80 -16.86 -2.47
N GLY A 64 12.57 -16.39 -3.44
CA GLY A 64 12.60 -16.87 -4.81
C GLY A 64 11.35 -16.52 -5.61
N GLN A 65 11.52 -16.26 -6.90
CA GLN A 65 10.37 -16.06 -7.79
C GLN A 65 9.62 -17.37 -7.98
N ILE A 66 8.32 -17.37 -7.66
CA ILE A 66 7.43 -18.48 -7.99
C ILE A 66 7.15 -18.41 -9.48
N LYS A 67 8.09 -18.92 -10.30
CA LYS A 67 7.83 -19.13 -11.71
C LYS A 67 7.11 -20.47 -11.89
N GLY A 68 5.79 -20.42 -11.95
CA GLY A 68 4.92 -21.28 -12.74
C GLY A 68 4.78 -22.76 -12.40
N ASN A 69 5.57 -23.40 -11.52
CA ASN A 69 5.36 -24.80 -11.22
C ASN A 69 5.35 -25.12 -9.71
N PHE A 70 4.61 -26.16 -9.36
CA PHE A 70 4.41 -26.62 -7.99
C PHE A 70 5.72 -26.98 -7.25
N LYS A 71 6.73 -27.47 -7.97
CA LYS A 71 8.05 -27.81 -7.39
C LYS A 71 8.80 -26.55 -6.93
N SER A 72 8.76 -25.45 -7.70
CA SER A 72 9.40 -24.18 -7.28
C SER A 72 8.68 -23.56 -6.08
N TYR A 73 7.36 -23.67 -6.01
CA TYR A 73 6.55 -23.27 -4.87
C TYR A 73 6.92 -24.04 -3.60
N LEU A 74 7.01 -25.37 -3.67
CA LEU A 74 7.43 -26.21 -2.53
C LEU A 74 8.87 -25.94 -2.10
N SER A 75 9.79 -25.72 -3.04
CA SER A 75 11.19 -25.39 -2.71
C SER A 75 11.31 -24.05 -2.00
N SER A 76 10.56 -23.04 -2.43
CA SER A 76 10.50 -21.73 -1.80
C SER A 76 9.91 -21.83 -0.38
N ILE A 77 8.80 -22.53 -0.21
CA ILE A 77 8.22 -22.79 1.12
C ILE A 77 9.22 -23.50 2.03
N ARG A 78 9.95 -24.53 1.52
CA ARG A 78 10.95 -25.26 2.31
C ARG A 78 12.11 -24.36 2.75
N ARG A 79 12.59 -23.45 1.90
CA ARG A 79 13.63 -22.46 2.25
C ARG A 79 13.16 -21.53 3.37
N ILE A 80 11.88 -21.15 3.37
CA ILE A 80 11.30 -20.22 4.34
C ILE A 80 10.90 -20.94 5.64
N LEU A 81 10.47 -22.19 5.57
CA LEU A 81 10.20 -23.00 6.77
C LEU A 81 11.47 -23.30 7.57
N PHE A 82 12.64 -23.27 6.91
CA PHE A 82 13.94 -23.57 7.53
C PHE A 82 15.00 -22.55 7.15
N PRO A 83 14.77 -21.24 7.32
CA PRO A 83 15.77 -20.25 6.94
C PRO A 83 16.91 -20.29 7.95
N LYS A 84 18.05 -20.81 7.52
CA LYS A 84 19.28 -20.80 8.33
C LYS A 84 19.58 -19.40 8.86
N ASN A 85 19.29 -18.37 8.08
CA ASN A 85 19.58 -16.97 8.38
C ASN A 85 18.61 -16.31 9.36
N ILE A 86 17.35 -16.75 9.47
CA ILE A 86 16.37 -16.15 10.41
C ILE A 86 16.69 -16.49 11.85
N LYS A 87 17.17 -17.70 12.13
CA LYS A 87 17.66 -18.06 13.47
C LYS A 87 18.81 -17.19 13.96
N MET A 88 19.57 -16.60 13.03
CA MET A 88 20.69 -15.71 13.36
C MET A 88 20.26 -14.29 13.79
N ILE A 89 18.96 -13.95 13.64
CA ILE A 89 18.49 -12.60 14.00
C ILE A 89 18.10 -12.53 15.45
N LEU A 90 17.15 -13.39 15.83
CA LEU A 90 16.60 -13.44 17.18
C LEU A 90 15.80 -14.73 17.35
N GLU A 91 16.09 -15.53 18.37
CA GLU A 91 15.35 -16.78 18.57
C GLU A 91 13.97 -16.56 19.16
N ASN A 92 13.77 -15.52 19.96
CA ASN A 92 12.54 -15.26 20.70
C ASN A 92 12.20 -13.76 20.72
N PRO A 93 11.59 -13.20 19.66
CA PRO A 93 11.12 -11.82 19.69
C PRO A 93 9.91 -11.66 20.62
N ASP A 94 9.81 -10.49 21.26
CA ASP A 94 8.60 -10.13 22.03
C ASP A 94 7.42 -9.85 21.11
N ARG A 95 7.70 -9.23 19.94
CA ARG A 95 6.67 -8.83 19.00
C ARG A 95 7.09 -9.10 17.55
N VAL A 96 6.12 -9.52 16.74
CA VAL A 96 6.25 -9.71 15.30
C VAL A 96 5.19 -8.89 14.59
N PHE A 97 5.61 -8.08 13.60
CA PHE A 97 4.76 -7.20 12.81
C PHE A 97 4.75 -7.64 11.34
N ILE A 98 3.57 -7.84 10.77
CA ILE A 98 3.38 -8.23 9.37
C ILE A 98 2.25 -7.43 8.71
N SER A 99 2.28 -7.27 7.38
CA SER A 99 1.15 -6.70 6.62
C SER A 99 -0.03 -7.68 6.50
N GLY A 100 0.25 -8.97 6.57
CA GLY A 100 -0.77 -10.03 6.57
C GLY A 100 -1.24 -10.51 5.19
N THR A 101 -0.93 -9.82 4.11
CA THR A 101 -1.38 -10.19 2.76
C THR A 101 -0.45 -11.19 2.09
N GLU A 102 0.83 -11.14 2.37
CA GLU A 102 1.87 -11.92 1.75
C GLU A 102 2.09 -13.26 2.50
N ILE A 103 2.15 -14.39 1.76
CA ILE A 103 2.22 -15.73 2.34
C ILE A 103 3.50 -16.01 3.10
N TYR A 104 4.63 -15.47 2.62
CA TYR A 104 5.93 -15.74 3.22
C TYR A 104 6.09 -15.03 4.56
N SER A 105 5.57 -13.80 4.69
CA SER A 105 5.53 -13.08 5.95
C SER A 105 4.74 -13.86 7.01
N ARG A 106 3.62 -14.48 6.59
CA ARG A 106 2.80 -15.32 7.48
C ARG A 106 3.52 -16.58 7.93
N ILE A 107 4.23 -17.28 7.03
CA ILE A 107 5.01 -18.47 7.38
C ILE A 107 6.13 -18.13 8.38
N ILE A 108 6.82 -17.00 8.17
CA ILE A 108 7.85 -16.53 9.09
C ILE A 108 7.25 -16.19 10.45
N ALA A 109 6.10 -15.48 10.47
CA ALA A 109 5.39 -15.17 11.70
C ALA A 109 5.00 -16.44 12.48
N PHE A 110 4.45 -17.46 11.81
CA PHE A 110 4.16 -18.74 12.45
C PHE A 110 5.38 -19.39 13.13
N ASN A 111 6.57 -19.24 12.53
CA ASN A 111 7.80 -19.77 13.14
C ASN A 111 8.16 -19.06 14.45
N PHE A 112 7.99 -17.74 14.51
CA PHE A 112 8.24 -16.98 15.74
C PHE A 112 7.15 -17.26 16.80
N LEU A 113 5.90 -17.44 16.37
CA LEU A 113 4.76 -17.71 17.25
C LEU A 113 4.77 -19.13 17.87
N LYS A 114 5.75 -19.96 17.55
CA LYS A 114 6.02 -21.20 18.31
C LYS A 114 6.38 -20.89 19.77
N ASN A 115 7.01 -19.73 20.00
CA ASN A 115 7.14 -19.20 21.34
C ASN A 115 5.80 -18.57 21.77
N PRO A 116 5.14 -19.08 22.85
CA PRO A 116 3.83 -18.60 23.29
C PRO A 116 3.85 -17.15 23.78
N ASN A 117 5.02 -16.63 24.18
CA ASN A 117 5.18 -15.27 24.67
C ASN A 117 5.30 -14.24 23.54
N THR A 118 5.59 -14.66 22.31
CA THR A 118 5.66 -13.77 21.15
C THR A 118 4.26 -13.30 20.76
N LYS A 119 4.11 -11.98 20.61
CA LYS A 119 2.85 -11.32 20.22
C LYS A 119 2.87 -10.94 18.74
N LEU A 120 1.77 -11.21 18.04
CA LEU A 120 1.58 -10.84 16.64
C LEU A 120 0.83 -9.52 16.51
N PHE A 121 1.29 -8.68 15.58
CA PHE A 121 0.66 -7.44 15.18
C PHE A 121 0.54 -7.38 13.67
N TYR A 122 -0.60 -6.87 13.19
CA TYR A 122 -0.75 -6.49 11.80
C TYR A 122 -0.52 -4.99 11.62
N TYR A 123 0.01 -4.59 10.46
CA TYR A 123 0.07 -3.20 10.05
C TYR A 123 -0.50 -3.03 8.64
N GLU A 124 -0.85 -1.79 8.30
CA GLU A 124 -1.54 -1.43 7.07
C GLU A 124 -0.80 -1.83 5.80
N ASP A 125 -1.55 -2.43 4.86
CA ASP A 125 -1.14 -2.78 3.51
C ASP A 125 -2.11 -2.16 2.48
N GLY A 126 -2.38 -0.86 2.63
CA GLY A 126 -3.33 -0.13 1.80
C GLY A 126 -4.79 -0.47 2.08
N MET A 127 -5.65 -0.29 1.07
CA MET A 127 -7.11 -0.41 1.22
C MET A 127 -7.58 -1.77 1.75
N GLU A 128 -6.86 -2.84 1.46
CA GLU A 128 -7.24 -4.18 1.93
C GLU A 128 -7.22 -4.31 3.45
N SER A 129 -6.49 -3.46 4.14
CA SER A 129 -6.43 -3.45 5.61
C SER A 129 -7.73 -2.99 6.27
N TYR A 130 -8.59 -2.28 5.54
CA TYR A 130 -9.81 -1.67 6.05
C TYR A 130 -11.06 -2.54 5.89
N ASP A 131 -11.08 -3.44 4.91
CA ASP A 131 -12.28 -4.26 4.63
C ASP A 131 -12.00 -5.76 4.66
N THR A 132 -10.94 -6.19 4.00
CA THR A 132 -10.78 -7.60 3.67
C THR A 132 -9.68 -8.32 4.43
N LEU A 133 -8.76 -7.60 5.09
CA LEU A 133 -7.61 -8.21 5.75
C LEU A 133 -8.07 -9.31 6.70
N LEU A 134 -9.01 -9.00 7.58
CA LEU A 134 -9.51 -9.92 8.60
C LEU A 134 -10.29 -11.08 8.01
N ASN A 135 -11.13 -10.82 7.00
CA ASN A 135 -11.93 -11.85 6.35
C ASN A 135 -11.07 -12.79 5.49
N ARG A 136 -10.09 -12.28 4.76
CA ARG A 136 -9.17 -13.10 3.94
C ARG A 136 -8.30 -14.02 4.78
N GLN A 137 -8.00 -13.66 6.02
CA GLN A 137 -7.20 -14.50 6.91
C GLN A 137 -7.85 -15.87 7.17
N VAL A 138 -9.17 -15.99 7.04
CA VAL A 138 -9.90 -17.24 7.26
C VAL A 138 -10.35 -17.90 5.95
N THR A 139 -10.70 -17.11 4.94
CA THR A 139 -11.28 -17.62 3.69
C THR A 139 -10.23 -18.08 2.68
N ASN A 140 -9.03 -17.55 2.72
CA ASN A 140 -7.97 -17.86 1.75
C ASN A 140 -7.49 -19.33 1.89
N ARG A 141 -7.39 -20.05 0.76
CA ARG A 141 -6.92 -21.44 0.70
C ARG A 141 -5.56 -21.64 1.37
N SER A 142 -4.61 -20.72 1.16
CA SER A 142 -3.28 -20.80 1.78
C SER A 142 -3.35 -20.72 3.31
N ASN A 143 -4.26 -19.94 3.88
CA ASN A 143 -4.42 -19.85 5.32
C ASN A 143 -5.05 -21.09 5.91
N ARG A 144 -5.94 -21.77 5.18
CA ARG A 144 -6.48 -23.07 5.59
C ARG A 144 -5.37 -24.13 5.65
N ILE A 145 -4.45 -24.15 4.67
CA ILE A 145 -3.28 -25.05 4.69
C ILE A 145 -2.37 -24.73 5.88
N LEU A 146 -2.09 -23.46 6.13
CA LEU A 146 -1.29 -23.03 7.27
C LEU A 146 -1.97 -23.40 8.60
N LYS A 147 -3.29 -23.25 8.73
CA LYS A 147 -4.05 -23.70 9.90
C LYS A 147 -3.91 -25.21 10.11
N MET A 148 -4.03 -26.01 9.06
CA MET A 148 -3.84 -27.47 9.15
C MET A 148 -2.43 -27.81 9.67
N ARG A 149 -1.41 -27.03 9.31
CA ARG A 149 0.00 -27.27 9.70
C ARG A 149 0.32 -26.77 11.11
N PHE A 150 -0.27 -25.66 11.54
CA PHE A 150 0.09 -24.97 12.79
C PHE A 150 -1.01 -25.03 13.87
N GLY A 151 -2.20 -25.51 13.53
CA GLY A 151 -3.32 -25.73 14.45
C GLY A 151 -4.26 -24.53 14.64
N TYR A 152 -3.89 -23.31 14.18
CA TYR A 152 -4.67 -22.09 14.34
C TYR A 152 -4.53 -21.14 13.15
N TYR A 153 -5.45 -20.18 12.99
CA TYR A 153 -5.27 -19.05 12.07
C TYR A 153 -4.41 -17.97 12.73
N LEU A 154 -3.53 -17.32 11.96
CA LEU A 154 -2.70 -16.23 12.48
C LEU A 154 -3.52 -15.13 13.15
N ILE A 155 -4.69 -14.82 12.59
CA ILE A 155 -5.57 -13.78 13.12
C ILE A 155 -6.01 -14.05 14.57
N GLU A 156 -6.12 -15.31 14.97
CA GLU A 156 -6.48 -15.73 16.34
C GLU A 156 -5.37 -15.38 17.36
N ARG A 157 -4.17 -15.10 16.90
CA ARG A 157 -3.00 -14.70 17.71
C ARG A 157 -2.66 -13.22 17.55
N CYS A 158 -3.44 -12.48 16.77
CA CYS A 158 -3.23 -11.04 16.57
C CYS A 158 -3.67 -10.25 17.81
N VAL A 159 -2.77 -9.42 18.32
CA VAL A 159 -2.99 -8.58 19.51
C VAL A 159 -3.55 -7.23 19.14
N ALA A 160 -3.10 -6.65 18.01
CA ALA A 160 -3.63 -5.39 17.49
C ALA A 160 -3.28 -5.22 16.00
N ILE A 161 -4.04 -4.31 15.36
CA ILE A 161 -3.86 -3.90 13.97
C ILE A 161 -3.51 -2.42 13.96
N TYR A 162 -2.46 -2.03 13.25
CA TYR A 162 -2.04 -0.64 13.06
C TYR A 162 -2.48 -0.13 11.70
N VAL A 163 -3.32 0.91 11.68
CA VAL A 163 -3.81 1.58 10.46
C VAL A 163 -3.87 3.08 10.68
N TYR A 164 -3.90 3.88 9.61
CA TYR A 164 -3.99 5.35 9.74
C TYR A 164 -5.38 5.83 10.20
N LYS A 165 -6.44 5.12 9.80
CA LYS A 165 -7.84 5.46 10.09
C LYS A 165 -8.58 4.29 10.73
N PRO A 166 -8.41 4.04 12.05
CA PRO A 166 -9.08 2.96 12.76
C PRO A 166 -10.60 2.97 12.58
N GLU A 167 -11.19 4.15 12.49
CA GLU A 167 -12.62 4.39 12.31
C GLU A 167 -13.17 3.87 10.97
N TYR A 168 -12.31 3.58 9.99
CA TYR A 168 -12.72 3.04 8.68
C TYR A 168 -12.66 1.52 8.61
N VAL A 169 -12.08 0.87 9.62
CA VAL A 169 -11.97 -0.60 9.63
C VAL A 169 -13.33 -1.21 9.81
N SER A 170 -13.77 -1.97 8.82
CA SER A 170 -15.02 -2.70 8.82
C SER A 170 -14.79 -4.22 8.94
N GLY A 171 -15.81 -4.95 9.37
CA GLY A 171 -15.77 -6.43 9.39
C GLY A 171 -14.81 -7.05 10.40
N ASN A 172 -14.45 -6.34 11.47
CA ASN A 172 -13.57 -6.83 12.54
C ASN A 172 -14.31 -7.85 13.44
N LYS A 173 -14.60 -9.02 12.89
CA LYS A 173 -15.32 -10.09 13.57
C LYS A 173 -14.57 -10.72 14.77
N TYR A 174 -13.28 -10.46 14.86
CA TYR A 174 -12.41 -10.97 15.92
C TYR A 174 -12.21 -9.96 17.06
N GLU A 175 -12.85 -8.80 16.97
CA GLU A 175 -12.75 -7.72 17.97
C GLU A 175 -11.31 -7.34 18.31
N ILE A 176 -10.41 -7.45 17.33
CA ILE A 176 -9.00 -7.14 17.52
C ILE A 176 -8.85 -5.64 17.71
N PRO A 177 -8.14 -5.18 18.73
CA PRO A 177 -7.86 -3.76 18.93
C PRO A 177 -7.22 -3.13 17.68
N VAL A 178 -7.78 -2.02 17.21
CA VAL A 178 -7.25 -1.26 16.08
C VAL A 178 -6.58 0.00 16.62
N LYS A 179 -5.32 0.19 16.26
CA LYS A 179 -4.48 1.31 16.72
C LYS A 179 -4.18 2.26 15.57
N LYS A 180 -4.23 3.55 15.87
CA LYS A 180 -3.94 4.58 14.89
C LYS A 180 -2.43 4.73 14.68
N ILE A 181 -1.98 4.58 13.42
CA ILE A 181 -0.63 5.03 13.02
C ILE A 181 -0.62 6.56 13.07
N PRO A 182 0.44 7.21 13.58
CA PRO A 182 0.49 8.66 13.65
C PRO A 182 0.30 9.32 12.29
N THR A 183 -0.55 10.34 12.23
CA THR A 183 -0.72 11.20 11.07
C THR A 183 0.53 12.05 10.89
N ILE A 184 0.97 12.26 9.65
CA ILE A 184 2.17 12.99 9.30
C ILE A 184 1.76 14.40 8.84
N ALA A 185 2.25 15.43 9.51
CA ALA A 185 2.06 16.81 9.06
C ALA A 185 2.98 17.09 7.87
N VAL A 186 2.41 17.45 6.72
CA VAL A 186 3.18 17.83 5.52
C VAL A 186 4.10 19.00 5.83
N GLY A 187 5.38 18.89 5.47
CA GLY A 187 6.40 19.90 5.78
C GLY A 187 6.86 19.97 7.24
N GLY A 188 6.27 19.16 8.13
CA GLY A 188 6.73 19.04 9.52
C GLY A 188 8.08 18.35 9.65
N SER A 189 8.71 18.44 10.83
CA SER A 189 10.05 17.88 11.07
C SER A 189 10.14 16.39 10.73
N TRP A 190 9.14 15.61 11.14
CA TRP A 190 9.08 14.18 10.82
C TRP A 190 8.90 13.89 9.31
N ALA A 191 8.08 14.69 8.61
CA ALA A 191 7.94 14.59 7.15
C ALA A 191 9.28 14.87 6.44
N ILE A 192 10.05 15.85 6.92
CA ILE A 192 11.39 16.16 6.38
C ILE A 192 12.34 14.99 6.59
N GLU A 193 12.34 14.35 7.76
CA GLU A 193 13.17 13.16 8.03
C GLU A 193 12.75 11.98 7.13
N LEU A 194 11.46 11.71 7.01
CA LEU A 194 10.95 10.69 6.08
C LEU A 194 11.35 11.00 4.63
N LYS A 195 11.34 12.27 4.22
CA LYS A 195 11.82 12.68 2.89
C LYS A 195 13.31 12.37 2.70
N LYS A 196 14.13 12.54 3.72
CA LYS A 196 15.56 12.16 3.66
C LYS A 196 15.73 10.65 3.51
N ILE A 197 14.92 9.85 4.22
CA ILE A 197 15.00 8.39 4.17
C ILE A 197 14.52 7.85 2.80
N PHE A 198 13.33 8.27 2.36
CA PHE A 198 12.63 7.67 1.23
C PHE A 198 12.79 8.41 -0.09
N GLY A 199 13.07 9.72 -0.05
CA GLY A 199 13.15 10.58 -1.22
C GLY A 199 14.47 10.44 -2.00
N ARG A 200 14.45 10.95 -3.22
CA ARG A 200 15.65 11.20 -4.02
C ARG A 200 15.79 12.70 -4.24
N ALA A 201 17.01 13.21 -4.14
CA ALA A 201 17.30 14.63 -4.32
C ALA A 201 16.89 15.16 -5.71
N SER A 202 16.90 14.29 -6.72
CA SER A 202 16.57 14.63 -8.11
C SER A 202 15.08 14.52 -8.46
N GLU A 203 14.24 13.99 -7.56
CA GLU A 203 12.82 13.81 -7.86
C GLU A 203 12.01 15.03 -7.43
N ILE A 204 11.38 15.64 -8.43
CA ILE A 204 10.49 16.78 -8.26
C ILE A 204 9.04 16.27 -8.40
N PHE A 205 8.16 16.74 -7.52
CA PHE A 205 6.73 16.49 -7.64
C PHE A 205 6.21 17.01 -9.00
N PRO A 206 5.31 16.28 -9.68
CA PRO A 206 4.77 16.73 -10.96
C PRO A 206 4.14 18.12 -10.86
N ARG A 207 4.52 19.02 -11.79
CA ARG A 207 3.92 20.36 -11.89
C ARG A 207 2.48 20.30 -12.39
N GLU A 208 2.14 19.27 -13.13
CA GLU A 208 0.80 19.03 -13.64
C GLU A 208 -0.21 18.95 -12.50
N LYS A 209 -1.35 19.61 -12.68
CA LYS A 209 -2.42 19.62 -11.66
C LYS A 209 -3.25 18.35 -11.65
N ILE A 210 -3.20 17.54 -12.71
CA ILE A 210 -4.02 16.34 -12.87
C ILE A 210 -3.13 15.12 -13.00
N ILE A 211 -3.26 14.19 -12.06
CA ILE A 211 -2.46 12.97 -12.01
C ILE A 211 -3.40 11.77 -12.14
N TYR A 212 -3.17 10.95 -13.16
CA TYR A 212 -3.83 9.65 -13.28
C TYR A 212 -2.94 8.56 -12.72
N PHE A 213 -3.44 7.82 -11.72
CA PHE A 213 -2.78 6.64 -11.18
C PHE A 213 -3.28 5.40 -11.90
N ASP A 214 -2.38 4.73 -12.58
CA ASP A 214 -2.67 3.46 -13.23
C ASP A 214 -2.89 2.35 -12.19
N ALA A 215 -3.64 1.32 -12.59
CA ALA A 215 -3.97 0.18 -11.75
C ALA A 215 -3.45 -1.12 -12.35
N TRP A 216 -3.22 -2.09 -11.49
CA TRP A 216 -2.86 -3.43 -11.94
C TRP A 216 -4.11 -4.28 -12.20
N PHE A 217 -4.07 -5.09 -13.27
CA PHE A 217 -5.18 -5.93 -13.70
C PHE A 217 -4.75 -7.38 -13.89
N ASN A 218 -5.54 -8.29 -13.33
CA ASN A 218 -5.34 -9.74 -13.46
C ASN A 218 -5.70 -10.29 -14.85
N SER A 219 -6.42 -9.54 -15.67
CA SER A 219 -6.90 -10.00 -16.97
C SER A 219 -6.77 -8.95 -18.06
N ASP A 220 -6.51 -9.42 -19.29
CA ASP A 220 -6.44 -8.56 -20.48
C ASP A 220 -7.78 -7.87 -20.77
N LYS A 221 -8.90 -8.51 -20.46
CA LYS A 221 -10.23 -7.90 -20.62
C LYS A 221 -10.40 -6.67 -19.76
N ALA A 222 -10.05 -6.77 -18.45
CA ALA A 222 -10.10 -5.63 -17.54
C ALA A 222 -9.15 -4.52 -17.98
N ARG A 223 -7.94 -4.88 -18.41
CA ARG A 223 -6.95 -3.95 -18.94
C ARG A 223 -7.46 -3.21 -20.18
N ASN A 224 -8.11 -3.91 -21.11
CA ASN A 224 -8.67 -3.29 -22.32
C ASN A 224 -9.85 -2.36 -22.03
N GLU A 225 -10.69 -2.72 -21.06
CA GLU A 225 -11.78 -1.84 -20.60
C GLU A 225 -11.21 -0.58 -19.92
N ASN A 226 -10.19 -0.72 -19.08
CA ASN A 226 -9.47 0.40 -18.49
C ASN A 226 -8.90 1.34 -19.56
N ARG A 227 -8.26 0.80 -20.60
CA ARG A 227 -7.68 1.61 -21.69
C ARG A 227 -8.72 2.51 -22.38
N LYS A 228 -9.96 2.05 -22.56
CA LYS A 228 -11.04 2.87 -23.14
C LYS A 228 -11.37 4.06 -22.25
N ILE A 229 -11.55 3.81 -20.94
CA ILE A 229 -11.86 4.88 -19.97
C ILE A 229 -10.69 5.87 -19.88
N VAL A 230 -9.47 5.35 -19.81
CA VAL A 230 -8.27 6.20 -19.77
C VAL A 230 -8.11 7.01 -21.05
N SER A 231 -8.43 6.47 -22.22
CA SER A 231 -8.43 7.23 -23.48
C SER A 231 -9.40 8.40 -23.44
N SER A 232 -10.58 8.23 -22.84
CA SER A 232 -11.53 9.31 -22.61
C SER A 232 -10.96 10.37 -21.65
N ILE A 233 -10.34 9.94 -20.54
CA ILE A 233 -9.67 10.84 -19.58
C ILE A 233 -8.57 11.66 -20.29
N ILE A 234 -7.72 11.00 -21.08
CA ILE A 234 -6.66 11.66 -21.86
C ILE A 234 -7.26 12.68 -22.84
N SER A 235 -8.33 12.32 -23.56
CA SER A 235 -9.02 13.21 -24.48
C SER A 235 -9.60 14.45 -23.79
N ILE A 236 -10.06 14.29 -22.55
CA ILE A 236 -10.66 15.39 -21.76
C ILE A 236 -9.59 16.36 -21.24
N PHE A 237 -8.51 15.84 -20.66
CA PHE A 237 -7.54 16.65 -19.93
C PHE A 237 -6.28 17.01 -20.74
N GLY A 238 -5.98 16.24 -21.80
CA GLY A 238 -4.89 16.52 -22.73
C GLY A 238 -3.52 16.67 -22.03
N GLU A 239 -2.80 17.72 -22.38
CA GLU A 239 -1.45 17.99 -21.86
C GLU A 239 -1.39 18.35 -20.36
N LYS A 240 -2.54 18.63 -19.74
CA LYS A 240 -2.63 18.92 -18.29
C LYS A 240 -2.56 17.66 -17.44
N LEU A 241 -2.71 16.48 -18.07
CA LEU A 241 -2.67 15.18 -17.43
C LEU A 241 -1.26 14.61 -17.44
N ILE A 242 -0.80 14.13 -16.30
CA ILE A 242 0.36 13.26 -16.20
C ILE A 242 -0.09 11.89 -15.68
N VAL A 243 0.47 10.82 -16.23
CA VAL A 243 0.17 9.47 -15.81
C VAL A 243 1.29 8.95 -14.92
N LYS A 244 0.93 8.46 -13.75
CA LYS A 244 1.83 7.65 -12.89
C LYS A 244 1.51 6.17 -13.13
N PRO A 245 2.34 5.46 -13.93
CA PRO A 245 2.12 4.04 -14.21
C PRO A 245 2.21 3.18 -12.96
N HIS A 246 1.44 2.10 -12.96
CA HIS A 246 1.75 0.99 -12.06
C HIS A 246 3.12 0.38 -12.46
N PRO A 247 3.99 -0.01 -11.52
CA PRO A 247 5.34 -0.51 -11.85
C PRO A 247 5.35 -1.65 -12.89
N SER A 248 4.34 -2.51 -12.89
CA SER A 248 4.21 -3.61 -13.87
C SER A 248 3.80 -3.15 -15.28
N ASN A 249 3.29 -1.93 -15.45
CA ASN A 249 2.71 -1.43 -16.70
C ASN A 249 3.55 -0.32 -17.37
N LEU A 250 4.70 0.02 -16.80
CA LEU A 250 5.53 1.13 -17.27
C LEU A 250 5.85 1.05 -18.77
N LYS A 251 6.25 -0.16 -19.25
CA LYS A 251 6.56 -0.40 -20.67
C LYS A 251 5.37 -0.22 -21.62
N GLU A 252 4.15 -0.32 -21.14
CA GLU A 252 2.95 -0.12 -21.94
C GLU A 252 2.66 1.37 -22.13
N TRP A 253 2.83 2.15 -21.06
CA TRP A 253 2.60 3.59 -21.09
C TRP A 253 3.61 4.35 -21.93
N SER A 254 4.88 3.93 -21.95
CA SER A 254 5.91 4.55 -22.80
C SER A 254 5.64 4.44 -24.31
N LYS A 255 4.71 3.57 -24.72
CA LYS A 255 4.29 3.41 -26.13
C LYS A 255 3.13 4.31 -26.54
N ILE A 256 2.45 4.96 -25.58
CA ILE A 256 1.28 5.80 -25.85
C ILE A 256 1.78 7.21 -26.20
N LYS A 257 1.51 7.64 -27.44
CA LYS A 257 1.86 8.98 -27.90
C LYS A 257 1.01 10.05 -27.21
N ASN A 258 1.56 11.24 -27.04
CA ASN A 258 0.88 12.43 -26.49
C ASN A 258 0.39 12.29 -25.04
N VAL A 259 1.04 11.42 -24.25
CA VAL A 259 0.79 11.29 -22.82
C VAL A 259 2.07 11.55 -22.06
N LYS A 260 2.03 12.46 -21.10
CA LYS A 260 3.13 12.68 -20.17
C LYS A 260 3.14 11.53 -19.15
N VAL A 261 4.28 10.87 -19.01
CA VAL A 261 4.45 9.77 -18.07
C VAL A 261 5.37 10.21 -16.94
N PHE A 262 4.94 10.02 -15.71
CA PHE A 262 5.74 10.27 -14.53
C PHE A 262 6.45 8.98 -14.09
N GLU A 263 7.65 8.81 -14.57
CA GLU A 263 8.51 7.66 -14.29
C GLU A 263 9.27 7.89 -12.98
N SER A 264 8.55 7.90 -11.86
CA SER A 264 9.17 7.97 -10.55
C SER A 264 9.28 6.60 -9.93
N VAL A 265 10.44 6.30 -9.37
CA VAL A 265 10.66 5.14 -8.52
C VAL A 265 10.34 5.44 -7.05
N THR A 266 10.14 6.71 -6.70
CA THR A 266 9.70 7.14 -5.36
C THR A 266 8.19 6.90 -5.24
N THR A 267 7.77 6.41 -4.09
CA THR A 267 6.35 6.20 -3.81
C THR A 267 5.61 7.53 -3.70
N PHE A 268 4.31 7.51 -3.98
CA PHE A 268 3.52 8.74 -3.96
C PHE A 268 3.45 9.35 -2.56
N GLU A 269 3.40 8.53 -1.53
CA GLU A 269 3.43 8.95 -0.13
C GLU A 269 4.67 9.79 0.18
N THR A 270 5.82 9.36 -0.33
CA THR A 270 7.07 10.10 -0.16
C THR A 270 7.05 11.45 -0.88
N LEU A 271 6.45 11.51 -2.05
CA LEU A 271 6.31 12.76 -2.80
C LEU A 271 5.40 13.76 -2.07
N CYS A 272 4.38 13.28 -1.38
CA CYS A 272 3.44 14.09 -0.61
C CYS A 272 4.02 14.67 0.70
N LEU A 273 5.17 14.18 1.18
CA LEU A 273 5.72 14.58 2.49
C LEU A 273 6.01 16.07 2.63
N THR A 274 6.39 16.73 1.56
CA THR A 274 6.85 18.13 1.58
C THR A 274 6.09 19.04 0.59
N GLU A 275 5.18 18.47 -0.18
CA GLU A 275 4.43 19.18 -1.21
C GLU A 275 2.95 19.27 -0.86
N ASN A 276 2.40 20.47 -0.93
CA ASN A 276 0.95 20.64 -0.82
C ASN A 276 0.27 20.11 -2.09
N ILE A 277 -0.63 19.14 -1.91
CA ILE A 277 -1.33 18.50 -3.01
C ILE A 277 -2.82 18.87 -3.07
N ASN A 278 -3.30 19.78 -2.21
CA ASN A 278 -4.70 20.16 -2.15
C ASN A 278 -5.21 20.86 -3.43
N ASP A 279 -4.30 21.40 -4.27
CA ASP A 279 -4.61 21.98 -5.59
C ASP A 279 -4.60 20.93 -6.71
N LYS A 280 -4.23 19.67 -6.43
CA LYS A 280 -4.17 18.59 -7.41
C LYS A 280 -5.51 17.90 -7.58
N THR A 281 -5.69 17.31 -8.76
CA THR A 281 -6.75 16.36 -9.06
C THR A 281 -6.13 14.98 -9.27
N LEU A 282 -6.50 14.03 -8.43
CA LEU A 282 -6.04 12.65 -8.49
C LEU A 282 -7.13 11.78 -9.11
N ILE A 283 -6.81 11.09 -10.19
CA ILE A 283 -7.76 10.26 -10.93
C ILE A 283 -7.25 8.82 -10.89
N SER A 284 -8.11 7.89 -10.58
CA SER A 284 -7.80 6.46 -10.70
C SER A 284 -9.06 5.63 -10.83
N MET A 285 -8.88 4.41 -11.29
CA MET A 285 -9.91 3.41 -11.15
C MET A 285 -10.23 3.15 -9.67
N PHE A 286 -9.25 2.71 -8.87
CA PHE A 286 -9.39 2.41 -7.44
C PHE A 286 -8.05 2.39 -6.68
N SER A 287 -7.03 3.12 -7.15
CA SER A 287 -5.71 3.07 -6.50
C SER A 287 -5.74 3.65 -5.10
N THR A 288 -5.13 2.93 -4.16
CA THR A 288 -4.89 3.41 -2.79
C THR A 288 -4.20 4.77 -2.78
N ALA A 289 -3.29 5.03 -3.74
CA ALA A 289 -2.59 6.31 -3.85
C ALA A 289 -3.51 7.54 -3.89
N CYS A 290 -4.75 7.39 -4.40
CA CYS A 290 -5.70 8.51 -4.41
C CYS A 290 -6.20 8.91 -3.03
N ILE A 291 -6.37 7.95 -2.11
CA ILE A 291 -6.94 8.22 -0.79
C ILE A 291 -5.88 8.43 0.31
N LEU A 292 -4.65 7.96 0.09
CA LEU A 292 -3.55 8.09 1.07
C LEU A 292 -3.28 9.53 1.51
N PRO A 293 -3.38 10.56 0.66
CA PRO A 293 -3.23 11.94 1.11
C PRO A 293 -4.15 12.30 2.27
N LYS A 294 -5.42 11.92 2.21
CA LYS A 294 -6.36 12.15 3.32
C LYS A 294 -6.04 11.27 4.52
N MET A 295 -5.70 10.01 4.28
CA MET A 295 -5.50 9.04 5.36
C MET A 295 -4.23 9.31 6.17
N ILE A 296 -3.10 9.57 5.49
CA ILE A 296 -1.78 9.71 6.10
C ILE A 296 -1.51 11.15 6.55
N PHE A 297 -1.87 12.12 5.68
CA PHE A 297 -1.45 13.52 5.84
C PHE A 297 -2.60 14.46 6.19
N ASN A 298 -3.84 13.98 6.15
CA ASN A 298 -5.07 14.79 6.26
C ASN A 298 -5.17 15.90 5.20
N GLU A 299 -4.57 15.68 4.02
CA GLU A 299 -4.64 16.55 2.85
C GLU A 299 -5.85 16.18 1.98
N GLU A 300 -6.49 17.16 1.36
CA GLU A 300 -7.74 16.99 0.62
C GLU A 300 -7.61 17.41 -0.86
N PRO A 301 -6.80 16.71 -1.67
CA PRO A 301 -6.80 16.91 -3.11
C PRO A 301 -8.18 16.54 -3.69
N ARG A 302 -8.46 17.01 -4.91
CA ARG A 302 -9.64 16.53 -5.60
C ARG A 302 -9.42 15.09 -6.06
N ILE A 303 -10.40 14.21 -5.81
CA ILE A 303 -10.35 12.79 -6.17
C ILE A 303 -11.46 12.47 -7.16
N ILE A 304 -11.13 11.71 -8.21
CA ILE A 304 -12.08 11.16 -9.16
C ILE A 304 -11.83 9.66 -9.28
N LEU A 305 -12.75 8.84 -8.77
CA LEU A 305 -12.70 7.39 -8.88
C LEU A 305 -13.62 6.91 -10.00
N THR A 306 -13.11 6.01 -10.85
CA THR A 306 -13.82 5.54 -12.05
C THR A 306 -14.24 4.07 -11.98
N TYR A 307 -14.03 3.37 -10.87
CA TYR A 307 -14.25 1.92 -10.78
C TYR A 307 -15.70 1.49 -11.08
N ARG A 308 -16.68 2.31 -10.80
CA ARG A 308 -18.11 1.99 -11.08
C ARG A 308 -18.45 2.03 -12.58
N LEU A 309 -17.58 2.65 -13.41
CA LEU A 309 -17.74 2.62 -14.86
C LEU A 309 -17.46 1.23 -15.47
N TYR A 310 -16.81 0.36 -14.73
CA TYR A 310 -16.43 -0.99 -15.16
C TYR A 310 -17.54 -1.99 -14.83
N LYS A 311 -18.60 -2.03 -15.68
CA LYS A 311 -19.82 -2.80 -15.43
C LYS A 311 -19.58 -4.26 -15.06
N LYS A 312 -18.60 -4.90 -15.68
CA LYS A 312 -18.31 -6.34 -15.47
C LYS A 312 -17.58 -6.61 -14.17
N TYR A 313 -16.74 -5.68 -13.69
CA TYR A 313 -15.85 -5.84 -12.53
C TYR A 313 -16.32 -5.06 -11.31
N CYS A 314 -17.41 -4.29 -11.43
CA CYS A 314 -17.93 -3.48 -10.35
C CYS A 314 -18.14 -4.28 -9.05
N ASN A 315 -18.58 -5.54 -9.15
CA ASN A 315 -18.81 -6.38 -7.97
C ASN A 315 -17.53 -6.73 -7.20
N GLU A 316 -16.36 -6.80 -7.85
CA GLU A 316 -15.09 -7.07 -7.17
C GLU A 316 -14.63 -5.89 -6.33
N TRP A 317 -15.05 -4.66 -6.69
CA TRP A 317 -14.61 -3.43 -6.03
C TRP A 317 -15.67 -2.79 -5.15
N LYS A 318 -16.92 -3.25 -5.21
CA LYS A 318 -17.99 -2.85 -4.29
C LYS A 318 -17.60 -3.01 -2.81
N LYS A 319 -16.73 -3.95 -2.50
CA LYS A 319 -16.21 -4.14 -1.15
C LYS A 319 -15.49 -2.90 -0.60
N PHE A 320 -14.97 -2.02 -1.47
CA PHE A 320 -14.32 -0.77 -1.07
C PHE A 320 -15.27 0.43 -1.05
N ASP A 321 -16.54 0.28 -1.45
CA ASP A 321 -17.51 1.38 -1.45
C ASP A 321 -17.62 2.02 -0.07
N THR A 322 -17.73 1.22 0.99
CA THR A 322 -17.79 1.73 2.36
C THR A 322 -16.55 2.54 2.73
N LEU A 323 -15.35 2.07 2.38
CA LEU A 323 -14.11 2.81 2.63
C LEU A 323 -14.11 4.15 1.88
N PHE A 324 -14.46 4.16 0.60
CA PHE A 324 -14.49 5.38 -0.19
C PHE A 324 -15.53 6.39 0.29
N GLU A 325 -16.71 5.92 0.71
CA GLU A 325 -17.73 6.80 1.31
C GLU A 325 -17.27 7.34 2.68
N ASN A 326 -16.58 6.55 3.50
CA ASN A 326 -15.99 7.02 4.76
C ASN A 326 -14.94 8.11 4.50
N VAL A 327 -14.02 7.89 3.55
CA VAL A 327 -13.02 8.90 3.17
C VAL A 327 -13.70 10.17 2.65
N LYS A 328 -14.71 10.04 1.77
CA LYS A 328 -15.49 11.17 1.26
C LYS A 328 -16.19 11.96 2.37
N ASN A 329 -16.79 11.25 3.34
CA ASN A 329 -17.48 11.87 4.46
C ASN A 329 -16.54 12.63 5.40
N ASP A 330 -15.27 12.26 5.44
CA ASP A 330 -14.21 12.90 6.22
C ASP A 330 -13.60 14.14 5.53
N TYR A 331 -13.94 14.39 4.25
CA TYR A 331 -13.55 15.61 3.55
C TYR A 331 -14.36 16.81 4.05
N ALA A 332 -13.68 17.93 4.29
CA ALA A 332 -14.34 19.20 4.59
C ALA A 332 -15.23 19.65 3.41
N ASP A 333 -14.72 19.55 2.19
CA ASP A 333 -15.50 19.74 0.97
C ASP A 333 -15.73 18.40 0.25
N LYS A 334 -16.88 17.78 0.53
CA LYS A 334 -17.25 16.49 -0.07
C LYS A 334 -17.38 16.52 -1.59
N GLN A 335 -17.52 17.71 -2.21
CA GLN A 335 -17.58 17.86 -3.67
C GLN A 335 -16.20 17.60 -4.34
N LYS A 336 -15.14 17.66 -3.56
CA LYS A 336 -13.81 17.27 -4.04
C LYS A 336 -13.65 15.76 -4.24
N PHE A 337 -14.50 14.94 -3.62
CA PHE A 337 -14.42 13.46 -3.73
C PHE A 337 -15.56 12.94 -4.59
N ILE A 338 -15.22 12.56 -5.82
CA ILE A 338 -16.17 12.17 -6.86
C ILE A 338 -16.00 10.68 -7.17
N ILE A 339 -17.09 9.93 -7.14
CA ILE A 339 -17.13 8.54 -7.63
C ILE A 339 -18.06 8.55 -8.83
N LEU A 340 -17.54 8.28 -10.03
CA LEU A 340 -18.32 8.31 -11.26
C LEU A 340 -19.18 7.07 -11.41
N ASN A 341 -20.47 7.27 -11.66
CA ASN A 341 -21.43 6.19 -11.90
C ASN A 341 -21.74 5.98 -13.38
N ASP A 342 -21.52 7.02 -14.21
CA ASP A 342 -21.78 7.01 -15.64
C ASP A 342 -20.66 7.75 -16.40
N ALA A 343 -20.30 7.27 -17.59
CA ALA A 343 -19.27 7.87 -18.42
C ALA A 343 -19.61 9.31 -18.83
N ARG A 344 -20.89 9.67 -18.95
CA ARG A 344 -21.35 11.04 -19.23
C ARG A 344 -20.94 12.05 -18.16
N GLU A 345 -20.73 11.59 -16.93
CA GLU A 345 -20.24 12.45 -15.84
C GLU A 345 -18.80 12.93 -16.09
N LEU A 346 -17.98 12.16 -16.85
CA LEU A 346 -16.66 12.61 -17.31
C LEU A 346 -16.77 13.83 -18.22
N ASP A 347 -17.75 13.85 -19.14
CA ASP A 347 -17.98 14.96 -20.05
C ASP A 347 -18.46 16.21 -19.30
N ASN A 348 -19.31 16.04 -18.28
CA ASN A 348 -19.77 17.12 -17.42
C ASN A 348 -18.62 17.77 -16.63
N ILE A 349 -17.63 16.99 -16.23
CA ILE A 349 -16.40 17.49 -15.59
C ILE A 349 -15.66 18.43 -16.54
N LYS A 350 -15.60 18.14 -17.84
CA LYS A 350 -15.03 18.99 -18.89
C LYS A 350 -15.82 20.28 -19.07
N LEU A 351 -17.14 20.19 -19.14
CA LEU A 351 -18.05 21.30 -19.43
C LEU A 351 -18.18 22.29 -18.29
N SER A 352 -18.09 21.83 -17.04
CA SER A 352 -18.30 22.67 -15.84
C SER A 352 -17.22 23.76 -15.66
N GLY A 353 -16.17 23.79 -16.48
CA GLY A 353 -15.14 24.85 -16.47
C GLY A 353 -14.38 25.00 -15.12
N LYS A 354 -14.81 24.28 -14.10
CA LYS A 354 -14.25 24.34 -12.74
C LYS A 354 -12.77 23.90 -12.66
N TYR A 355 -12.22 23.40 -13.78
CA TYR A 355 -10.82 22.95 -13.88
C TYR A 355 -9.90 23.87 -14.66
N VAL A 356 -10.44 24.93 -15.29
CA VAL A 356 -9.70 25.76 -16.27
C VAL A 356 -9.49 27.18 -15.77
N LYS A 357 -10.16 27.62 -14.72
CA LYS A 357 -9.99 28.98 -14.18
C LYS A 357 -9.28 28.92 -12.84
N ASN A 358 -7.98 28.98 -12.88
CA ASN A 358 -7.15 29.81 -12.00
C ASN A 358 -5.82 30.03 -12.75
N ASN A 359 -5.64 31.24 -13.22
CA ASN A 359 -4.42 31.80 -13.78
C ASN A 359 -3.23 31.61 -12.83
#